data_686a23512ab355c70e32f11bb0145c6a
#
_entry.id   686a23512ab355c70e32f11bb0145c6a
#
_cell.length_a   1.000
_cell.length_b   1.000
_cell.length_c   1.000
_cell.angle_alpha   90.00
_cell.angle_beta   90.00
_cell.angle_gamma   90.00
#
_symmetry.space_group_name_H-M   'P 1'
#
loop_
_entity.id
_entity.type
_entity.pdbx_description
1 polymer ?
#
loop_
_entity_poly.entity_id
_entity_poly.type
_entity_poly.pdbx_seq_one_letter_code
_entity_poly.pdbx_strand_id
1 'polypeptide(L)'
;MGSEMCIRDRVHTVPPVRVDSIVIHSGTHTHIGANTPQGELVLKASPRMSSNISCIVKPQGKETILHVQNFGTAQKYLSGTYDLEILTLPRIIQKGVHIKASASTTIAVPPPGMVTIQTGVSGFGAVFVQREDGYEWVVDLSDSSERQVFQLQPGQYKVVFRSKFAQETGYSKNKEFRVSPGSSTIVKIN
;
A
#
# COMPACT_ATOMS: atom_id res chain seq x y z
N MET A 1 -21.68 -52.52 3.51
CA MET A 1 -21.26 -51.32 4.22
C MET A 1 -20.59 -50.41 3.20
N GLY A 2 -21.30 -49.38 2.72
CA GLY A 2 -20.73 -48.40 1.81
C GLY A 2 -19.81 -47.48 2.61
N SER A 3 -18.56 -47.33 2.18
CA SER A 3 -17.63 -46.37 2.77
C SER A 3 -18.04 -44.97 2.32
N GLU A 4 -18.61 -44.20 3.23
CA GLU A 4 -18.78 -42.75 3.04
C GLU A 4 -17.46 -42.07 3.31
N MET A 5 -16.96 -41.32 2.33
CA MET A 5 -15.77 -40.51 2.46
C MET A 5 -16.16 -39.02 2.50
N CYS A 6 -15.86 -38.33 3.58
CA CYS A 6 -16.09 -36.91 3.69
C CYS A 6 -14.86 -36.16 3.18
N ILE A 7 -15.01 -35.36 2.13
CA ILE A 7 -13.93 -34.59 1.51
C ILE A 7 -14.15 -33.11 1.78
N ARG A 8 -13.02 -32.41 1.96
CA ARG A 8 -12.95 -30.95 2.02
C ARG A 8 -12.11 -30.46 0.85
N ASP A 9 -12.66 -29.60 0.02
CA ASP A 9 -11.96 -29.05 -1.13
C ASP A 9 -11.96 -27.53 -1.14
N ARG A 10 -11.09 -26.93 -1.95
CA ARG A 10 -10.94 -25.48 -2.10
C ARG A 10 -11.06 -25.06 -3.56
N VAL A 11 -11.87 -24.05 -3.81
CA VAL A 11 -11.83 -23.30 -5.06
C VAL A 11 -10.73 -22.24 -4.95
N HIS A 12 -9.79 -22.26 -5.91
CA HIS A 12 -8.66 -21.33 -5.96
C HIS A 12 -9.11 -19.93 -6.41
N THR A 13 -9.74 -19.20 -5.50
CA THR A 13 -10.11 -17.81 -5.64
C THR A 13 -9.32 -16.95 -4.64
N VAL A 14 -9.43 -15.63 -4.71
CA VAL A 14 -8.87 -14.71 -3.70
C VAL A 14 -10.02 -13.94 -3.04
N PRO A 15 -10.34 -14.19 -1.77
CA PRO A 15 -9.88 -15.29 -0.91
C PRO A 15 -10.33 -16.66 -1.41
N PRO A 16 -9.65 -17.75 -0.99
CA PRO A 16 -10.07 -19.08 -1.37
C PRO A 16 -11.42 -19.43 -0.74
N VAL A 17 -12.32 -20.03 -1.53
CA VAL A 17 -13.60 -20.55 -1.03
C VAL A 17 -13.43 -22.01 -0.66
N ARG A 18 -13.87 -22.35 0.55
CA ARG A 18 -13.91 -23.74 1.03
C ARG A 18 -15.30 -24.31 0.82
N VAL A 19 -15.35 -25.55 0.38
CA VAL A 19 -16.56 -26.37 0.35
C VAL A 19 -16.32 -27.54 1.30
N ASP A 20 -17.02 -27.51 2.42
CA ASP A 20 -16.91 -28.54 3.47
C ASP A 20 -18.07 -29.55 3.35
N SER A 21 -17.88 -30.72 3.96
CA SER A 21 -18.93 -31.76 4.09
C SER A 21 -19.42 -32.36 2.75
N ILE A 22 -18.49 -32.58 1.81
CA ILE A 22 -18.80 -33.27 0.58
C ILE A 22 -18.92 -34.75 0.88
N VAL A 23 -20.11 -35.32 0.65
CA VAL A 23 -20.36 -36.78 0.79
C VAL A 23 -20.25 -37.41 -0.58
N ILE A 24 -19.38 -38.41 -0.70
CA ILE A 24 -19.23 -39.21 -1.93
C ILE A 24 -19.77 -40.59 -1.67
N HIS A 25 -20.73 -41.01 -2.52
CA HIS A 25 -21.29 -42.34 -2.48
C HIS A 25 -20.64 -43.23 -3.56
N SER A 26 -20.40 -44.49 -3.21
CA SER A 26 -19.82 -45.45 -4.14
C SER A 26 -20.72 -45.64 -5.37
N GLY A 27 -20.12 -45.61 -6.57
CA GLY A 27 -20.84 -45.83 -7.86
C GLY A 27 -21.65 -44.64 -8.36
N THR A 28 -21.55 -43.44 -7.74
CA THR A 28 -22.26 -42.24 -8.19
C THR A 28 -21.32 -41.10 -8.52
N HIS A 29 -21.73 -40.21 -9.42
CA HIS A 29 -21.05 -38.93 -9.68
C HIS A 29 -21.62 -37.84 -8.79
N THR A 30 -20.78 -37.19 -8.00
CA THR A 30 -21.17 -36.05 -7.16
C THR A 30 -20.74 -34.76 -7.84
N HIS A 31 -21.71 -33.90 -8.21
CA HIS A 31 -21.45 -32.56 -8.74
C HIS A 31 -21.54 -31.54 -7.63
N ILE A 32 -20.44 -30.71 -7.46
CA ILE A 32 -20.36 -29.68 -6.46
C ILE A 32 -20.31 -28.32 -7.16
N GLY A 33 -21.33 -27.49 -6.92
CA GLY A 33 -21.38 -26.13 -7.39
C GLY A 33 -20.86 -25.16 -6.29
N ALA A 34 -19.77 -24.46 -6.55
CA ALA A 34 -19.32 -23.38 -5.69
C ALA A 34 -19.67 -22.03 -6.32
N ASN A 35 -20.49 -21.24 -5.63
CA ASN A 35 -20.80 -19.89 -6.06
C ASN A 35 -19.63 -18.97 -5.72
N THR A 36 -18.84 -18.58 -6.72
CA THR A 36 -17.64 -17.77 -6.58
C THR A 36 -17.68 -16.55 -7.50
N PRO A 37 -18.61 -15.60 -7.29
CA PRO A 37 -18.68 -14.39 -8.09
C PRO A 37 -17.39 -13.59 -7.92
N GLN A 38 -16.69 -13.28 -9.01
CA GLN A 38 -15.42 -12.58 -9.00
C GLN A 38 -15.51 -11.30 -9.84
N GLY A 39 -14.80 -10.28 -9.38
CA GLY A 39 -14.47 -9.07 -10.14
C GLY A 39 -12.96 -8.90 -10.23
N GLU A 40 -12.53 -7.90 -10.95
CA GLU A 40 -11.13 -7.60 -11.19
C GLU A 40 -10.71 -6.30 -10.50
N LEU A 41 -9.58 -6.32 -9.80
CA LEU A 41 -8.90 -5.13 -9.29
C LEU A 41 -7.72 -4.81 -10.20
N VAL A 42 -7.74 -3.61 -10.81
CA VAL A 42 -6.69 -3.10 -11.68
C VAL A 42 -5.95 -1.97 -10.98
N LEU A 43 -4.67 -2.16 -10.70
CA LEU A 43 -3.82 -1.12 -10.10
C LEU A 43 -3.03 -0.43 -11.20
N LYS A 44 -3.37 0.85 -11.48
CA LYS A 44 -2.70 1.64 -12.53
C LYS A 44 -1.54 2.44 -11.94
N ALA A 45 -0.33 2.14 -12.41
CA ALA A 45 0.86 2.93 -12.12
C ALA A 45 0.89 4.21 -12.99
N SER A 46 1.31 5.32 -12.37
CA SER A 46 1.71 6.50 -13.14
C SER A 46 3.06 6.24 -13.81
N PRO A 47 3.33 6.76 -15.04
CA PRO A 47 4.62 6.59 -15.73
C PRO A 47 5.85 7.04 -14.94
N ARG A 48 5.67 7.88 -13.93
CA ARG A 48 6.75 8.39 -13.06
C ARG A 48 6.85 7.69 -11.71
N MET A 49 6.04 6.65 -11.49
CA MET A 49 6.15 5.82 -10.29
C MET A 49 7.26 4.78 -10.46
N SER A 50 7.93 4.45 -9.37
CA SER A 50 8.80 3.27 -9.33
C SER A 50 8.01 2.03 -9.75
N SER A 51 8.61 1.15 -10.56
CA SER A 51 7.98 -0.07 -11.06
C SER A 51 7.64 -1.10 -9.96
N ASN A 52 8.13 -0.89 -8.74
CA ASN A 52 8.05 -1.87 -7.64
C ASN A 52 7.10 -1.46 -6.52
N ILE A 53 6.05 -0.69 -6.84
CA ILE A 53 5.05 -0.37 -5.83
C ILE A 53 4.04 -1.50 -5.72
N SER A 54 3.84 -1.95 -4.49
CA SER A 54 2.88 -2.99 -4.15
C SER A 54 1.71 -2.42 -3.35
N CYS A 55 0.59 -3.10 -3.42
CA CYS A 55 -0.62 -2.83 -2.66
C CYS A 55 -0.96 -4.06 -1.81
N ILE A 56 -1.10 -3.87 -0.53
CA ILE A 56 -1.61 -4.87 0.40
C ILE A 56 -3.13 -4.81 0.34
N VAL A 57 -3.77 -5.94 0.03
CA VAL A 57 -5.22 -6.08 -0.03
C VAL A 57 -5.68 -6.84 1.21
N LYS A 58 -6.60 -6.24 1.97
CA LYS A 58 -7.18 -6.80 3.20
C LYS A 58 -8.71 -6.90 3.04
N PRO A 59 -9.41 -7.88 3.64
CA PRO A 59 -10.84 -7.81 3.77
C PRO A 59 -11.24 -6.61 4.61
N GLN A 60 -12.36 -5.96 4.29
CA GLN A 60 -12.80 -4.76 4.99
C GLN A 60 -12.81 -4.95 6.53
N GLY A 61 -12.19 -4.01 7.23
CA GLY A 61 -12.13 -3.98 8.69
C GLY A 61 -11.31 -5.11 9.33
N LYS A 62 -10.50 -5.84 8.55
CA LYS A 62 -9.61 -6.90 9.07
C LYS A 62 -8.15 -6.55 8.81
N GLU A 63 -7.30 -6.88 9.77
CA GLU A 63 -5.85 -6.68 9.63
C GLU A 63 -5.14 -7.81 8.87
N THR A 64 -5.84 -8.91 8.62
CA THR A 64 -5.27 -10.06 7.89
C THR A 64 -4.98 -9.69 6.44
N ILE A 65 -3.74 -9.88 6.01
CA ILE A 65 -3.32 -9.70 4.62
C ILE A 65 -3.90 -10.85 3.78
N LEU A 66 -4.70 -10.49 2.80
CA LEU A 66 -5.28 -11.44 1.85
C LEU A 66 -4.35 -11.70 0.68
N HIS A 67 -3.82 -10.63 0.11
CA HIS A 67 -2.94 -10.67 -1.06
C HIS A 67 -2.08 -9.42 -1.14
N VAL A 68 -0.94 -9.54 -1.81
CA VAL A 68 -0.08 -8.41 -2.17
C VAL A 68 -0.05 -8.33 -3.70
N GLN A 69 -0.62 -7.26 -4.25
CA GLN A 69 -0.71 -7.03 -5.69
C GLN A 69 0.23 -5.91 -6.13
N ASN A 70 0.98 -6.15 -7.20
CA ASN A 70 1.86 -5.12 -7.77
C ASN A 70 1.09 -4.16 -8.68
N PHE A 71 1.52 -2.90 -8.71
CA PHE A 71 1.00 -1.92 -9.66
C PHE A 71 1.35 -2.32 -11.10
N GLY A 72 0.45 -1.98 -12.03
CA GLY A 72 0.55 -2.40 -13.43
C GLY A 72 -0.05 -3.79 -13.70
N THR A 73 -0.65 -4.44 -12.69
CA THR A 73 -1.28 -5.75 -12.85
C THR A 73 -2.78 -5.69 -12.59
N ALA A 74 -3.48 -6.68 -13.11
CA ALA A 74 -4.88 -6.96 -12.83
C ALA A 74 -5.00 -8.31 -12.12
N GLN A 75 -5.82 -8.38 -11.08
CA GLN A 75 -6.02 -9.58 -10.28
C GLN A 75 -7.51 -9.79 -9.98
N LYS A 76 -7.96 -11.03 -10.09
CA LYS A 76 -9.33 -11.41 -9.75
C LYS A 76 -9.49 -11.64 -8.24
N TYR A 77 -10.57 -11.09 -7.69
CA TYR A 77 -10.99 -11.26 -6.29
C TYR A 77 -12.45 -11.70 -6.25
N LEU A 78 -12.85 -12.37 -5.20
CA LEU A 78 -14.27 -12.55 -4.91
C LEU A 78 -14.95 -11.18 -4.81
N SER A 79 -16.20 -11.08 -5.27
CA SER A 79 -16.96 -9.85 -5.09
C SER A 79 -17.13 -9.54 -3.60
N GLY A 80 -16.87 -8.30 -3.21
CA GLY A 80 -16.86 -7.88 -1.82
C GLY A 80 -16.21 -6.53 -1.62
N THR A 81 -16.01 -6.16 -0.35
CA THR A 81 -15.38 -4.91 0.02
C THR A 81 -14.04 -5.15 0.69
N TYR A 82 -13.05 -4.38 0.28
CA TYR A 82 -11.64 -4.55 0.66
C TYR A 82 -11.04 -3.23 1.11
N ASP A 83 -10.07 -3.31 2.00
CA ASP A 83 -9.21 -2.20 2.39
C ASP A 83 -7.86 -2.36 1.71
N LEU A 84 -7.38 -1.30 1.08
CA LEU A 84 -6.14 -1.27 0.32
C LEU A 84 -5.10 -0.41 1.03
N GLU A 85 -3.89 -0.93 1.18
CA GLU A 85 -2.75 -0.20 1.69
C GLU A 85 -1.65 -0.16 0.62
N ILE A 86 -1.47 1.00 -0.01
CA ILE A 86 -0.51 1.17 -1.10
C ILE A 86 0.82 1.62 -0.50
N LEU A 87 1.88 0.87 -0.78
CA LEU A 87 3.21 1.04 -0.18
C LEU A 87 4.00 2.18 -0.86
N THR A 88 3.43 3.37 -0.83
CA THR A 88 4.09 4.63 -1.23
C THR A 88 4.70 5.34 -0.02
N LEU A 89 5.36 6.48 -0.22
CA LEU A 89 5.81 7.37 0.84
C LEU A 89 5.07 8.74 0.75
N PRO A 90 4.23 9.09 1.75
CA PRO A 90 3.68 8.22 2.78
C PRO A 90 2.74 7.16 2.18
N ARG A 91 2.40 6.13 2.96
CA ARG A 91 1.45 5.11 2.54
C ARG A 91 0.08 5.72 2.27
N ILE A 92 -0.59 5.21 1.23
CA ILE A 92 -1.96 5.56 0.91
C ILE A 92 -2.88 4.45 1.40
N ILE A 93 -3.82 4.79 2.27
CA ILE A 93 -4.83 3.86 2.76
C ILE A 93 -6.16 4.21 2.10
N GLN A 94 -6.73 3.24 1.41
CA GLN A 94 -8.03 3.34 0.75
C GLN A 94 -8.96 2.29 1.33
N LYS A 95 -9.89 2.73 2.19
CA LYS A 95 -10.85 1.84 2.85
C LYS A 95 -12.13 1.68 2.03
N GLY A 96 -12.76 0.52 2.13
CA GLY A 96 -14.09 0.29 1.58
C GLY A 96 -14.14 0.20 0.05
N VAL A 97 -13.07 -0.26 -0.60
CA VAL A 97 -13.05 -0.47 -2.05
C VAL A 97 -13.93 -1.66 -2.42
N HIS A 98 -14.98 -1.39 -3.18
CA HIS A 98 -15.94 -2.42 -3.59
C HIS A 98 -15.57 -3.04 -4.94
N ILE A 99 -15.35 -4.35 -4.95
CA ILE A 99 -15.12 -5.16 -6.16
C ILE A 99 -16.41 -5.87 -6.52
N LYS A 100 -17.02 -5.45 -7.64
CA LYS A 100 -18.28 -6.01 -8.14
C LYS A 100 -18.02 -7.23 -9.01
N ALA A 101 -18.92 -8.23 -8.95
CA ALA A 101 -18.86 -9.40 -9.82
C ALA A 101 -18.88 -9.00 -11.30
N SER A 102 -18.08 -9.67 -12.10
CA SER A 102 -17.98 -9.48 -13.56
C SER A 102 -17.62 -8.04 -14.00
N ALA A 103 -17.03 -7.24 -13.10
CA ALA A 103 -16.62 -5.86 -13.38
C ALA A 103 -15.17 -5.61 -12.97
N SER A 104 -14.54 -4.60 -13.58
CA SER A 104 -13.20 -4.12 -13.21
C SER A 104 -13.29 -2.89 -12.32
N THR A 105 -12.62 -2.92 -11.18
CA THR A 105 -12.40 -1.77 -10.30
C THR A 105 -10.98 -1.26 -10.50
N THR A 106 -10.83 -0.01 -10.93
CA THR A 106 -9.51 0.57 -11.19
C THR A 106 -9.11 1.52 -10.08
N ILE A 107 -7.92 1.34 -9.51
CA ILE A 107 -7.30 2.23 -8.56
C ILE A 107 -6.10 2.90 -9.24
N ALA A 108 -6.07 4.23 -9.23
CA ALA A 108 -4.96 5.03 -9.73
C ALA A 108 -4.37 5.87 -8.59
N VAL A 109 -3.05 5.98 -8.57
CA VAL A 109 -2.31 6.77 -7.57
C VAL A 109 -1.71 7.98 -8.27
N PRO A 110 -1.75 9.18 -7.66
CA PRO A 110 -1.11 10.36 -8.21
C PRO A 110 0.40 10.13 -8.42
N PRO A 111 1.02 10.72 -9.46
CA PRO A 111 2.45 10.62 -9.63
C PRO A 111 3.17 11.28 -8.45
N PRO A 112 4.16 10.61 -7.85
CA PRO A 112 4.94 11.19 -6.76
C PRO A 112 5.78 12.37 -7.28
N GLY A 113 6.11 13.29 -6.37
CA GLY A 113 7.14 14.30 -6.62
C GLY A 113 8.52 13.80 -6.16
N MET A 114 9.57 14.29 -6.82
CA MET A 114 10.95 14.06 -6.42
C MET A 114 11.39 15.17 -5.44
N VAL A 115 11.79 14.79 -4.25
CA VAL A 115 12.24 15.73 -3.21
C VAL A 115 13.72 15.50 -2.92
N THR A 116 14.53 16.55 -3.07
CA THR A 116 15.95 16.53 -2.71
C THR A 116 16.15 17.34 -1.43
N ILE A 117 16.58 16.69 -0.35
CA ILE A 117 16.90 17.35 0.92
C ILE A 117 18.40 17.52 1.03
N GLN A 118 18.84 18.74 1.35
CA GLN A 118 20.23 19.13 1.52
C GLN A 118 20.41 19.72 2.92
N THR A 119 21.16 19.04 3.77
CA THR A 119 21.42 19.46 5.16
C THR A 119 22.75 20.21 5.33
N GLY A 120 23.67 20.03 4.38
CA GLY A 120 25.01 20.66 4.41
C GLY A 120 25.96 20.09 5.46
N VAL A 121 25.44 19.44 6.50
CA VAL A 121 26.19 18.81 7.58
C VAL A 121 25.54 17.49 7.98
N SER A 122 26.33 16.60 8.60
CA SER A 122 25.82 15.35 9.16
C SER A 122 24.93 15.60 10.38
N GLY A 123 23.91 14.77 10.56
CA GLY A 123 22.98 14.91 11.68
C GLY A 123 21.81 13.94 11.58
N PHE A 124 20.81 14.21 12.41
CA PHE A 124 19.61 13.39 12.54
C PHE A 124 18.38 14.20 12.14
N GLY A 125 17.46 13.59 11.47
CA GLY A 125 16.23 14.26 11.07
C GLY A 125 15.19 13.32 10.55
N ALA A 126 14.00 13.86 10.32
CA ALA A 126 12.90 13.12 9.73
C ALA A 126 11.99 14.04 8.91
N VAL A 127 11.31 13.43 7.98
CA VAL A 127 10.27 14.07 7.16
C VAL A 127 8.92 13.65 7.69
N PHE A 128 8.04 14.63 7.84
CA PHE A 128 6.68 14.47 8.31
C PHE A 128 5.71 14.98 7.24
N VAL A 129 4.57 14.34 7.08
CA VAL A 129 3.46 14.83 6.26
C VAL A 129 2.42 15.50 7.17
N GLN A 130 1.88 16.63 6.71
CA GLN A 130 0.78 17.30 7.41
C GLN A 130 -0.53 16.56 7.14
N ARG A 131 -1.25 16.22 8.22
CA ARG A 131 -2.60 15.65 8.22
C ARG A 131 -3.55 16.59 8.96
N GLU A 132 -4.83 16.27 8.96
CA GLU A 132 -5.85 17.05 9.70
C GLU A 132 -5.54 17.11 11.20
N ASP A 133 -5.07 16.01 11.78
CA ASP A 133 -4.78 15.87 13.21
C ASP A 133 -3.34 16.23 13.60
N GLY A 134 -2.52 16.72 12.66
CA GLY A 134 -1.12 17.10 12.93
C GLY A 134 -0.12 16.56 11.92
N TYR A 135 1.08 16.23 12.41
CA TYR A 135 2.18 15.72 11.59
C TYR A 135 2.37 14.23 11.81
N GLU A 136 2.35 13.47 10.70
CA GLU A 136 2.64 12.04 10.67
C GLU A 136 4.06 11.82 10.14
N TRP A 137 4.83 10.96 10.82
CA TRP A 137 6.17 10.57 10.38
C TRP A 137 6.12 9.80 9.06
N VAL A 138 7.08 10.09 8.17
CA VAL A 138 7.17 9.47 6.83
C VAL A 138 8.46 8.68 6.67
N VAL A 139 9.60 9.33 6.90
CA VAL A 139 10.94 8.73 6.71
C VAL A 139 11.99 9.50 7.51
N ASP A 140 12.98 8.75 8.01
CA ASP A 140 14.16 9.36 8.63
C ASP A 140 15.19 9.77 7.58
N LEU A 141 15.93 10.82 7.90
CA LEU A 141 17.10 11.24 7.14
C LEU A 141 18.31 10.41 7.59
N SER A 142 19.08 9.91 6.63
CA SER A 142 20.36 9.26 6.92
C SER A 142 21.35 10.27 7.54
N ASP A 143 22.22 9.80 8.44
CA ASP A 143 23.32 10.60 9.02
C ASP A 143 24.39 10.86 7.95
N SER A 144 24.10 11.80 7.06
CA SER A 144 24.95 12.18 5.93
C SER A 144 24.78 13.65 5.62
N SER A 145 25.86 14.33 5.23
CA SER A 145 25.85 15.68 4.67
C SER A 145 25.50 15.71 3.18
N GLU A 146 25.34 14.55 2.56
CA GLU A 146 25.02 14.43 1.15
C GLU A 146 23.54 14.73 0.87
N ARG A 147 23.24 14.86 -0.42
CA ARG A 147 21.88 15.02 -0.89
C ARG A 147 21.11 13.72 -0.71
N GLN A 148 19.96 13.79 -0.06
CA GLN A 148 19.05 12.66 0.07
C GLN A 148 17.83 12.89 -0.82
N VAL A 149 17.47 11.88 -1.63
CA VAL A 149 16.42 11.99 -2.63
C VAL A 149 15.29 11.03 -2.26
N PHE A 150 14.07 11.55 -2.20
CA PHE A 150 12.87 10.80 -1.88
C PHE A 150 11.79 10.99 -2.95
N GLN A 151 11.04 9.92 -3.24
CA GLN A 151 9.80 10.02 -3.99
C GLN A 151 8.64 10.12 -2.99
N LEU A 152 8.05 11.30 -2.87
CA LEU A 152 6.97 11.57 -1.93
C LEU A 152 5.65 11.80 -2.67
N GLN A 153 4.57 11.31 -2.09
CA GLN A 153 3.22 11.59 -2.58
C GLN A 153 2.91 13.09 -2.48
N PRO A 154 2.03 13.64 -3.33
CA PRO A 154 1.63 15.04 -3.24
C PRO A 154 1.06 15.38 -1.87
N GLY A 155 1.49 16.53 -1.30
CA GLY A 155 1.07 16.95 0.03
C GLY A 155 1.90 18.09 0.60
N GLN A 156 1.56 18.47 1.83
CA GLN A 156 2.33 19.41 2.64
C GLN A 156 3.21 18.63 3.61
N TYR A 157 4.45 19.02 3.71
CA TYR A 157 5.48 18.32 4.47
C TYR A 157 6.26 19.26 5.36
N LYS A 158 6.83 18.70 6.40
CA LYS A 158 7.79 19.34 7.27
C LYS A 158 8.99 18.44 7.44
N VAL A 159 10.17 18.99 7.25
CA VAL A 159 11.42 18.32 7.63
C VAL A 159 11.94 18.93 8.91
N VAL A 160 12.34 18.09 9.85
CA VAL A 160 13.02 18.48 11.09
C VAL A 160 14.40 17.87 11.06
N PHE A 161 15.42 18.68 11.36
CA PHE A 161 16.80 18.23 11.32
C PHE A 161 17.59 18.84 12.48
N ARG A 162 18.49 18.05 13.07
CA ARG A 162 19.45 18.46 14.08
C ARG A 162 20.85 18.05 13.67
N SER A 163 21.75 19.01 13.60
CA SER A 163 23.18 18.73 13.37
C SER A 163 23.76 17.85 14.49
N LYS A 164 24.63 16.92 14.12
CA LYS A 164 25.37 16.08 15.06
C LYS A 164 26.27 16.88 16.01
N PHE A 165 26.65 18.07 15.58
CA PHE A 165 27.51 19.00 16.36
C PHE A 165 26.74 19.99 17.23
N ALA A 166 25.39 19.91 17.20
CA ALA A 166 24.57 20.80 18.02
C ALA A 166 24.64 20.40 19.50
N GLN A 167 25.10 21.32 20.35
CA GLN A 167 25.30 21.09 21.80
C GLN A 167 24.00 21.10 22.59
N GLU A 168 22.94 21.78 22.08
CA GLU A 168 21.64 21.90 22.77
C GLU A 168 20.48 21.52 21.89
N THR A 169 19.37 21.11 22.52
CA THR A 169 18.13 20.69 21.82
C THR A 169 17.46 21.83 21.04
N GLY A 170 17.70 23.09 21.44
CA GLY A 170 17.19 24.30 20.77
C GLY A 170 17.71 24.54 19.35
N TYR A 171 18.75 23.84 18.93
CA TYR A 171 19.33 23.94 17.59
C TYR A 171 18.70 23.03 16.53
N SER A 172 17.50 22.49 16.80
CA SER A 172 16.75 21.78 15.76
C SER A 172 16.18 22.77 14.76
N LYS A 173 16.49 22.58 13.49
CA LYS A 173 15.95 23.35 12.37
C LYS A 173 14.78 22.63 11.78
N ASN A 174 13.78 23.36 11.31
CA ASN A 174 12.67 22.80 10.59
C ASN A 174 12.34 23.63 9.34
N LYS A 175 11.78 22.98 8.34
CA LYS A 175 11.34 23.62 7.11
C LYS A 175 10.11 22.95 6.55
N GLU A 176 9.12 23.76 6.23
CA GLU A 176 7.91 23.29 5.54
C GLU A 176 8.09 23.40 4.02
N PHE A 177 7.53 22.46 3.30
CA PHE A 177 7.57 22.43 1.85
C PHE A 177 6.36 21.67 1.29
N ARG A 178 6.03 21.97 0.04
CA ARG A 178 4.94 21.32 -0.69
C ARG A 178 5.49 20.43 -1.78
N VAL A 179 4.89 19.25 -1.94
CA VAL A 179 5.14 18.34 -3.05
C VAL A 179 3.92 18.36 -3.97
N SER A 180 4.14 18.68 -5.23
CA SER A 180 3.11 18.62 -6.28
C SER A 180 3.30 17.38 -7.14
N PRO A 181 2.24 16.86 -7.78
CA PRO A 181 2.32 15.67 -8.61
C PRO A 181 3.38 15.81 -9.70
N GLY A 182 4.32 14.87 -9.77
CA GLY A 182 5.37 14.82 -10.79
C GLY A 182 6.38 15.97 -10.74
N SER A 183 6.39 16.79 -9.70
CA SER A 183 7.32 17.92 -9.55
C SER A 183 8.68 17.48 -8.98
N SER A 184 9.69 18.38 -9.12
CA SER A 184 10.96 18.26 -8.41
C SER A 184 11.09 19.42 -7.43
N THR A 185 11.35 19.12 -6.16
CA THR A 185 11.47 20.11 -5.07
C THR A 185 12.83 19.97 -4.40
N ILE A 186 13.55 21.08 -4.19
CA ILE A 186 14.81 21.11 -3.45
C ILE A 186 14.59 21.82 -2.12
N VAL A 187 14.87 21.13 -1.03
CA VAL A 187 14.75 21.64 0.34
C VAL A 187 16.14 21.76 0.94
N LYS A 188 16.59 23.01 1.16
CA LYS A 188 17.86 23.29 1.83
C LYS A 188 17.59 23.63 3.29
N ILE A 189 18.32 22.99 4.20
CA ILE A 189 18.28 23.22 5.65
C ILE A 189 19.64 23.77 6.02
N ASN A 190 19.73 25.10 6.07
CA ASN A 190 20.97 25.83 6.41
C ASN A 190 21.01 26.19 7.88
#